data_cfb0aec293006e6437f72d28b26058e3
#
_entry.id   cfb0aec293006e6437f72d28b26058e3
#
_cell.length_a   1.000
_cell.length_b   1.000
_cell.length_c   1.000
_cell.angle_alpha   90.00
_cell.angle_beta   90.00
_cell.angle_gamma   90.00
#
_symmetry.space_group_name_H-M   'P 1'
#
loop_
_entity.id
_entity.type
_entity.pdbx_description
1 polymer ?
#
loop_
_entity_poly.entity_id
_entity_poly.type
_entity_poly.pdbx_seq_one_letter_code
_entity_poly.pdbx_strand_id
1 'polypeptide(L)'
;DIQKPLKSYTANLKEIITKARKDNPHLPIYVVGIYNPLYLNFPELTSIQTAVDRWNETTEETIAQFDQVYFVPINDLLYKGIDGKMGVSEISDGKTTVINDALYEEDSFHPNNTGYEKMKQAILEKINATKKTWSQK
;
A
#
# COMPACT_ATOMS: atom_id res chain seq x y z
N ASP A 1 -6.68 17.61 10.06
CA ASP A 1 -5.23 17.87 9.93
C ASP A 1 -4.44 16.59 10.17
N ILE A 2 -3.76 16.08 9.14
CA ILE A 2 -2.96 14.85 9.19
C ILE A 2 -1.48 15.10 9.53
N GLN A 3 -1.05 16.34 9.68
CA GLN A 3 0.36 16.69 9.86
C GLN A 3 0.95 16.13 11.16
N LYS A 4 0.21 16.23 12.28
CA LYS A 4 0.67 15.70 13.55
C LYS A 4 0.79 14.17 13.54
N PRO A 5 -0.22 13.40 13.07
CA PRO A 5 -0.08 11.96 12.90
C PRO A 5 1.08 11.56 11.98
N LEU A 6 1.28 12.24 10.85
CA LEU A 6 2.38 11.94 9.92
C LEU A 6 3.75 12.17 10.56
N LYS A 7 3.91 13.24 11.35
CA LYS A 7 5.17 13.49 12.07
C LYS A 7 5.50 12.35 13.05
N SER A 8 4.50 11.89 13.80
CA SER A 8 4.67 10.76 14.72
C SER A 8 4.97 9.47 13.98
N TYR A 9 4.26 9.22 12.87
CA TYR A 9 4.49 8.07 12.00
C TYR A 9 5.93 8.06 11.45
N THR A 10 6.40 9.18 10.90
CA THR A 10 7.78 9.31 10.39
C THR A 10 8.82 8.97 11.45
N ALA A 11 8.67 9.48 12.66
CA ALA A 11 9.58 9.18 13.76
C ALA A 11 9.57 7.69 14.13
N ASN A 12 8.38 7.09 14.23
CA ASN A 12 8.22 5.67 14.54
C ASN A 12 8.79 4.76 13.44
N LEU A 13 8.56 5.10 12.18
CA LEU A 13 9.09 4.33 11.04
C LEU A 13 10.62 4.32 11.05
N LYS A 14 11.26 5.47 11.28
CA LYS A 14 12.72 5.56 11.42
C LYS A 14 13.23 4.70 12.59
N GLU A 15 12.55 4.74 13.72
CA GLU A 15 12.90 3.94 14.89
C GLU A 15 12.77 2.45 14.63
N ILE A 16 11.70 2.01 13.96
CA ILE A 16 11.48 0.61 13.58
C ILE A 16 12.63 0.12 12.68
N ILE A 17 12.97 0.87 11.64
CA ILE A 17 14.07 0.53 10.73
C ILE A 17 15.40 0.42 11.48
N THR A 18 15.69 1.40 12.33
CA THR A 18 16.92 1.43 13.14
C THR A 18 17.01 0.23 14.09
N LYS A 19 15.91 -0.09 14.78
CA LYS A 19 15.85 -1.24 15.67
C LYS A 19 15.97 -2.58 14.93
N ALA A 20 15.31 -2.73 13.78
CA ALA A 20 15.40 -3.92 12.97
C ALA A 20 16.84 -4.19 12.47
N ARG A 21 17.62 -3.13 12.27
CA ARG A 21 19.02 -3.22 11.81
C ARG A 21 20.06 -3.26 12.91
N LYS A 22 19.66 -3.34 14.18
CA LYS A 22 20.58 -3.33 15.32
C LYS A 22 21.71 -4.35 15.20
N ASP A 23 21.35 -5.59 14.85
CA ASP A 23 22.31 -6.69 14.74
C ASP A 23 22.68 -7.04 13.28
N ASN A 24 22.00 -6.44 12.31
CA ASN A 24 22.29 -6.58 10.89
C ASN A 24 22.08 -5.23 10.18
N PRO A 25 23.11 -4.37 10.12
CA PRO A 25 23.02 -3.02 9.55
C PRO A 25 22.61 -2.97 8.08
N HIS A 26 22.82 -4.07 7.37
CA HIS A 26 22.56 -4.21 5.93
C HIS A 26 21.29 -5.02 5.61
N LEU A 27 20.45 -5.28 6.63
CA LEU A 27 19.18 -5.98 6.43
C LEU A 27 18.32 -5.24 5.38
N PRO A 28 17.97 -5.86 4.23
CA PRO A 28 17.04 -5.27 3.30
C PRO A 28 15.63 -5.25 3.92
N ILE A 29 14.96 -4.11 3.82
CA ILE A 29 13.63 -3.90 4.40
C ILE A 29 12.69 -3.45 3.30
N TYR A 30 11.50 -4.06 3.23
CA TYR A 30 10.44 -3.71 2.31
C TYR A 30 9.25 -3.17 3.09
N VAL A 31 8.90 -1.92 2.83
CA VAL A 31 7.77 -1.24 3.47
C VAL A 31 6.61 -1.23 2.49
N VAL A 32 5.57 -1.98 2.81
CA VAL A 32 4.36 -2.03 2.00
C VAL A 32 3.50 -0.81 2.31
N GLY A 33 3.04 -0.12 1.27
CA GLY A 33 2.17 1.04 1.39
C GLY A 33 0.78 0.68 1.89
N ILE A 34 -0.03 1.70 2.13
CA ILE A 34 -1.46 1.55 2.45
C ILE A 34 -2.33 1.79 1.22
N TYR A 35 -3.56 1.36 1.26
CA TYR A 35 -4.55 1.52 0.20
C TYR A 35 -5.85 2.14 0.70
N ASN A 36 -6.64 2.70 -0.22
CA ASN A 36 -7.95 3.24 0.07
C ASN A 36 -9.06 2.22 -0.25
N PRO A 37 -9.60 1.51 0.74
CA PRO A 37 -10.65 0.51 0.49
C PRO A 37 -11.99 1.12 0.09
N LEU A 38 -12.17 2.42 0.31
CA LEU A 38 -13.45 3.10 0.09
C LEU A 38 -13.56 3.76 -1.29
N TYR A 39 -12.48 3.74 -2.09
CA TYR A 39 -12.42 4.49 -3.34
C TYR A 39 -13.58 4.21 -4.31
N LEU A 40 -13.93 2.93 -4.51
CA LEU A 40 -14.98 2.56 -5.46
C LEU A 40 -16.40 2.77 -4.91
N ASN A 41 -16.59 2.54 -3.62
CA ASN A 41 -17.92 2.62 -3.00
C ASN A 41 -18.29 4.06 -2.58
N PHE A 42 -17.29 4.90 -2.33
CA PHE A 42 -17.46 6.27 -1.84
C PHE A 42 -16.49 7.22 -2.56
N PRO A 43 -16.61 7.35 -3.90
CA PRO A 43 -15.70 8.15 -4.70
C PRO A 43 -15.72 9.66 -4.35
N GLU A 44 -16.80 10.13 -3.72
CA GLU A 44 -16.93 11.49 -3.22
C GLU A 44 -16.05 11.79 -1.99
N LEU A 45 -15.57 10.76 -1.29
CA LEU A 45 -14.70 10.91 -0.12
C LEU A 45 -13.23 11.13 -0.54
N THR A 46 -13.00 12.14 -1.37
CA THR A 46 -11.66 12.46 -1.92
C THR A 46 -10.63 12.78 -0.85
N SER A 47 -11.05 13.21 0.33
CA SER A 47 -10.17 13.46 1.48
C SER A 47 -9.47 12.20 1.98
N ILE A 48 -10.11 11.04 1.87
CA ILE A 48 -9.53 9.74 2.25
C ILE A 48 -8.43 9.37 1.26
N GLN A 49 -8.69 9.51 -0.04
CA GLN A 49 -7.66 9.29 -1.07
C GLN A 49 -6.47 10.22 -0.87
N THR A 50 -6.71 11.50 -0.66
CA THR A 50 -5.64 12.47 -0.37
C THR A 50 -4.82 12.08 0.86
N ALA A 51 -5.47 11.58 1.91
CA ALA A 51 -4.79 11.13 3.12
C ALA A 51 -3.91 9.89 2.85
N VAL A 52 -4.44 8.91 2.09
CA VAL A 52 -3.69 7.70 1.70
C VAL A 52 -2.48 8.06 0.84
N ASP A 53 -2.68 8.91 -0.17
CA ASP A 53 -1.60 9.37 -1.05
C ASP A 53 -0.50 10.07 -0.24
N ARG A 54 -0.88 11.00 0.61
CA ARG A 54 0.08 11.74 1.46
C ARG A 54 0.81 10.81 2.45
N TRP A 55 0.14 9.79 2.96
CA TRP A 55 0.77 8.79 3.82
C TRP A 55 1.81 7.96 3.08
N ASN A 56 1.47 7.47 1.89
CA ASN A 56 2.38 6.71 1.04
C ASN A 56 3.59 7.54 0.59
N GLU A 57 3.37 8.79 0.15
CA GLU A 57 4.45 9.75 -0.18
C GLU A 57 5.38 9.97 1.00
N THR A 58 4.82 10.23 2.20
CA THR A 58 5.62 10.44 3.41
C THR A 58 6.43 9.19 3.77
N THR A 59 5.87 8.00 3.57
CA THR A 59 6.58 6.73 3.75
C THR A 59 7.77 6.64 2.81
N GLU A 60 7.55 6.88 1.52
CA GLU A 60 8.59 6.81 0.49
C GLU A 60 9.69 7.85 0.74
N GLU A 61 9.34 9.10 1.04
CA GLU A 61 10.28 10.16 1.41
C GLU A 61 11.12 9.79 2.66
N THR A 62 10.48 9.18 3.66
CA THR A 62 11.14 8.80 4.91
C THR A 62 12.15 7.68 4.69
N ILE A 63 11.77 6.62 3.97
CA ILE A 63 12.65 5.47 3.76
C ILE A 63 13.76 5.76 2.75
N ALA A 64 13.61 6.74 1.87
CA ALA A 64 14.67 7.18 0.94
C ALA A 64 15.95 7.66 1.65
N GLN A 65 15.88 7.95 2.96
CA GLN A 65 17.02 8.31 3.78
C GLN A 65 17.87 7.10 4.21
N PHE A 66 17.42 5.87 3.94
CA PHE A 66 18.08 4.63 4.33
C PHE A 66 18.48 3.82 3.11
N ASP A 67 19.69 3.28 3.11
CA ASP A 67 20.12 2.34 2.09
C ASP A 67 19.33 1.03 2.22
N GLN A 68 18.99 0.41 1.08
CA GLN A 68 18.34 -0.91 1.03
C GLN A 68 17.02 -0.99 1.82
N VAL A 69 16.28 0.11 1.88
CA VAL A 69 14.88 0.15 2.30
C VAL A 69 14.04 0.54 1.09
N TYR A 70 13.06 -0.28 0.77
CA TYR A 70 12.30 -0.17 -0.48
C TYR A 70 10.81 -0.04 -0.21
N PHE A 71 10.16 0.87 -0.94
CA PHE A 71 8.71 1.02 -0.89
C PHE A 71 8.02 0.07 -1.87
N VAL A 72 6.94 -0.58 -1.42
CA VAL A 72 6.08 -1.43 -2.26
C VAL A 72 4.70 -0.79 -2.35
N PRO A 73 4.39 -0.08 -3.45
CA PRO A 73 3.08 0.53 -3.63
C PRO A 73 2.01 -0.56 -3.89
N ILE A 74 0.87 -0.46 -3.22
CA ILE A 74 -0.26 -1.39 -3.39
C ILE A 74 -1.61 -0.69 -3.59
N ASN A 75 -1.69 0.62 -3.42
CA ASN A 75 -2.95 1.35 -3.48
C ASN A 75 -3.68 1.13 -4.82
N ASP A 76 -2.98 1.32 -5.93
CA ASP A 76 -3.55 1.14 -7.27
C ASP A 76 -4.00 -0.30 -7.56
N LEU A 77 -3.41 -1.28 -6.89
CA LEU A 77 -3.72 -2.69 -7.09
C LEU A 77 -5.01 -3.11 -6.39
N LEU A 78 -5.36 -2.46 -5.29
CA LEU A 78 -6.46 -2.87 -4.41
C LEU A 78 -7.69 -1.99 -4.55
N TYR A 79 -7.55 -0.70 -4.86
CA TYR A 79 -8.71 0.18 -4.93
C TYR A 79 -9.33 0.27 -6.34
N LYS A 80 -8.57 -0.04 -7.41
CA LYS A 80 -9.07 0.05 -8.79
C LYS A 80 -9.92 -1.14 -9.22
N GLY A 81 -9.95 -2.22 -8.45
CA GLY A 81 -10.71 -3.42 -8.78
C GLY A 81 -10.04 -4.29 -9.86
N ILE A 82 -10.83 -4.92 -10.71
CA ILE A 82 -10.41 -5.96 -11.63
C ILE A 82 -9.28 -5.49 -12.56
N ASP A 83 -8.13 -6.18 -12.54
CA ASP A 83 -6.95 -5.94 -13.39
C ASP A 83 -6.50 -4.47 -13.43
N GLY A 84 -6.61 -3.77 -12.31
CA GLY A 84 -6.25 -2.36 -12.22
C GLY A 84 -7.24 -1.42 -12.89
N LYS A 85 -8.40 -1.89 -13.32
CA LYS A 85 -9.51 -1.07 -13.79
C LYS A 85 -10.32 -0.56 -12.62
N MET A 86 -10.98 0.59 -12.80
CA MET A 86 -12.05 1.04 -11.91
C MET A 86 -13.10 -0.08 -11.86
N GLY A 87 -13.45 -0.59 -10.68
CA GLY A 87 -14.29 -1.77 -10.44
C GLY A 87 -15.46 -2.00 -11.40
N VAL A 88 -16.08 -3.14 -11.27
CA VAL A 88 -17.26 -3.50 -12.08
C VAL A 88 -18.49 -2.83 -11.48
N SER A 89 -19.22 -2.07 -12.32
CA SER A 89 -20.53 -1.54 -11.96
C SER A 89 -21.60 -2.44 -12.57
N GLU A 90 -22.39 -3.08 -11.73
CA GLU A 90 -23.58 -3.80 -12.15
C GLU A 90 -24.83 -2.99 -11.83
N ILE A 91 -25.78 -2.99 -12.76
CA ILE A 91 -27.10 -2.41 -12.53
C ILE A 91 -28.03 -3.55 -12.13
N SER A 92 -28.43 -3.60 -10.88
CA SER A 92 -29.42 -4.54 -10.35
C SER A 92 -30.55 -3.76 -9.72
N ASP A 93 -31.82 -4.08 -10.10
CA ASP A 93 -33.03 -3.44 -9.57
C ASP A 93 -33.01 -1.90 -9.61
N GLY A 94 -32.38 -1.33 -10.66
CA GLY A 94 -32.25 0.12 -10.81
C GLY A 94 -31.19 0.78 -9.93
N LYS A 95 -30.38 -0.01 -9.23
CA LYS A 95 -29.23 0.48 -8.45
C LYS A 95 -27.92 0.03 -9.11
N THR A 96 -26.94 0.89 -9.12
CA THR A 96 -25.59 0.57 -9.54
C THR A 96 -24.83 -0.04 -8.37
N THR A 97 -24.37 -1.28 -8.51
CA THR A 97 -23.48 -1.93 -7.54
C THR A 97 -22.06 -1.86 -8.04
N VAL A 98 -21.15 -1.37 -7.22
CA VAL A 98 -19.72 -1.32 -7.52
C VAL A 98 -19.03 -2.47 -6.79
N ILE A 99 -18.30 -3.30 -7.54
CA ILE A 99 -17.59 -4.45 -7.01
C ILE A 99 -16.08 -4.23 -7.16
N ASN A 100 -15.34 -4.38 -6.07
CA ASN A 100 -13.88 -4.45 -6.09
C ASN A 100 -13.46 -5.92 -5.96
N ASP A 101 -12.82 -6.47 -6.98
CA ASP A 101 -12.40 -7.87 -7.02
C ASP A 101 -11.28 -8.24 -6.05
N ALA A 102 -10.61 -7.24 -5.49
CA ALA A 102 -9.48 -7.41 -4.58
C ALA A 102 -9.86 -7.34 -3.09
N LEU A 103 -11.11 -6.95 -2.77
CA LEU A 103 -11.57 -6.81 -1.40
C LEU A 103 -12.56 -7.91 -1.03
N TYR A 104 -12.61 -8.22 0.27
CA TYR A 104 -13.54 -9.19 0.83
C TYR A 104 -14.97 -8.65 0.74
N GLU A 105 -15.87 -9.45 0.17
CA GLU A 105 -17.23 -9.02 -0.16
C GLU A 105 -18.05 -8.59 1.06
N GLU A 106 -17.90 -9.28 2.19
CA GLU A 106 -18.69 -9.00 3.38
C GLU A 106 -18.35 -7.68 4.06
N ASP A 107 -17.08 -7.24 4.03
CA ASP A 107 -16.67 -5.99 4.69
C ASP A 107 -16.22 -4.90 3.73
N SER A 108 -15.96 -5.24 2.48
CA SER A 108 -15.47 -4.31 1.43
C SER A 108 -14.26 -3.48 1.87
N PHE A 109 -13.45 -4.03 2.76
CA PHE A 109 -12.33 -3.33 3.38
C PHE A 109 -11.05 -4.15 3.36
N HIS A 110 -11.05 -5.37 3.89
CA HIS A 110 -9.87 -6.23 3.90
C HIS A 110 -9.63 -6.88 2.54
N PRO A 111 -8.36 -7.13 2.14
CA PRO A 111 -8.08 -7.86 0.93
C PRO A 111 -8.65 -9.29 1.00
N ASN A 112 -9.21 -9.75 -0.10
CA ASN A 112 -9.53 -11.16 -0.31
C ASN A 112 -8.30 -11.93 -0.88
N ASN A 113 -8.48 -13.18 -1.25
CA ASN A 113 -7.40 -13.99 -1.83
C ASN A 113 -6.77 -13.34 -3.07
N THR A 114 -7.57 -12.72 -3.95
CA THR A 114 -7.08 -12.00 -5.13
C THR A 114 -6.27 -10.77 -4.72
N GLY A 115 -6.75 -10.01 -3.73
CA GLY A 115 -6.03 -8.86 -3.18
C GLY A 115 -4.67 -9.25 -2.57
N TYR A 116 -4.63 -10.30 -1.76
CA TYR A 116 -3.38 -10.81 -1.19
C TYR A 116 -2.43 -11.33 -2.27
N GLU A 117 -2.94 -11.99 -3.32
CA GLU A 117 -2.09 -12.42 -4.44
C GLU A 117 -1.47 -11.23 -5.18
N LYS A 118 -2.23 -10.15 -5.41
CA LYS A 118 -1.71 -8.90 -5.98
C LYS A 118 -0.62 -8.28 -5.09
N MET A 119 -0.83 -8.23 -3.77
CA MET A 119 0.16 -7.75 -2.81
C MET A 119 1.44 -8.61 -2.84
N LYS A 120 1.30 -9.93 -2.81
CA LYS A 120 2.41 -10.88 -2.92
C LYS A 120 3.21 -10.64 -4.20
N GLN A 121 2.55 -10.51 -5.33
CA GLN A 121 3.19 -10.25 -6.61
C GLN A 121 3.98 -8.94 -6.59
N ALA A 122 3.40 -7.86 -6.07
CA ALA A 122 4.09 -6.57 -5.94
C ALA A 122 5.36 -6.67 -5.09
N ILE A 123 5.30 -7.40 -3.97
CA ILE A 123 6.46 -7.64 -3.09
C ILE A 123 7.54 -8.44 -3.83
N LEU A 124 7.17 -9.53 -4.51
CA LEU A 124 8.11 -10.37 -5.26
C LEU A 124 8.78 -9.61 -6.40
N GLU A 125 8.03 -8.81 -7.14
CA GLU A 125 8.57 -7.95 -8.21
C GLU A 125 9.59 -6.94 -7.65
N LYS A 126 9.27 -6.28 -6.53
CA LYS A 126 10.20 -5.36 -5.88
C LYS A 126 11.46 -6.07 -5.38
N ILE A 127 11.34 -7.26 -4.76
CA ILE A 127 12.47 -8.08 -4.35
C ILE A 127 13.33 -8.45 -5.55
N ASN A 128 12.73 -8.95 -6.63
CA ASN A 128 13.46 -9.34 -7.84
C ASN A 128 14.20 -8.17 -8.50
N ALA A 129 13.59 -6.99 -8.49
CA ALA A 129 14.19 -5.77 -9.03
C ALA A 129 15.39 -5.27 -8.20
N THR A 130 15.38 -5.52 -6.88
CA THR A 130 16.35 -4.91 -5.95
C THR A 130 17.36 -5.90 -5.35
N LYS A 131 17.12 -7.20 -5.40
CA LYS A 131 17.97 -8.22 -4.74
C LYS A 131 19.45 -8.13 -5.10
N LYS A 132 19.79 -7.71 -6.32
CA LYS A 132 21.19 -7.55 -6.74
C LYS A 132 21.92 -6.45 -5.97
N THR A 133 21.21 -5.49 -5.40
CA THR A 133 21.81 -4.37 -4.66
C THR A 133 22.25 -4.76 -3.25
N TRP A 134 21.73 -5.85 -2.69
CA TRP A 134 22.00 -6.28 -1.33
C TRP A 134 22.47 -7.74 -1.20
N SER A 135 22.31 -8.58 -2.24
CA SER A 135 22.71 -10.00 -2.18
C SER A 135 24.19 -10.24 -2.52
N GLN A 136 24.92 -9.22 -2.95
CA GLN A 136 26.34 -9.33 -3.35
C GLN A 136 27.33 -8.77 -2.31
N LYS A 137 26.85 -8.53 -1.08
CA LYS A 137 27.68 -7.99 0.01
C LYS A 137 28.02 -9.06 1.04
#